data_b94180fa4d577933122fe2accf0a8133
#
_entry.id   b94180fa4d577933122fe2accf0a8133
#
_cell.length_a   1.000
_cell.length_b   1.000
_cell.length_c   1.000
_cell.angle_alpha   90.00
_cell.angle_beta   90.00
_cell.angle_gamma   90.00
#
_symmetry.space_group_name_H-M   'P 1'
#
loop_
_entity.id
_entity.type
_entity.pdbx_description
1 polymer ?
#
loop_
_entity_poly.entity_id
_entity_poly.type
_entity_poly.pdbx_seq_one_letter_code
_entity_poly.pdbx_strand_id
1 'polypeptide(L)'
;MRTRFLFSVRLLPVVLFVLGSMSTFAQRQDILLNDNWKFRFSHQVQKGTEVRVDLPHTWNAQDALSGKIDYKRGIGNYEKKLFVRSEWRGKRLFIRFEGVNNVADVFINHRHIGEHRGGYGAFIFEITGKVEYGKENSILVRVNNGEQLDIMPLVGDFNIYGGIYRDVHL
;
A
#
# COMPACT_ATOMS: atom_id res chain seq x y z
N MET A 1 -72.58 -56.95 0.79
CA MET A 1 -71.37 -56.85 1.57
C MET A 1 -70.37 -56.03 0.75
N ARG A 2 -70.26 -54.68 1.01
CA ARG A 2 -69.39 -53.75 0.26
C ARG A 2 -68.32 -53.22 1.19
N THR A 3 -67.13 -53.75 1.01
CA THR A 3 -65.96 -53.32 1.76
C THR A 3 -65.38 -52.00 1.15
N ARG A 4 -65.41 -50.90 1.90
CA ARG A 4 -64.81 -49.65 1.49
C ARG A 4 -63.34 -49.63 1.95
N PHE A 5 -62.42 -49.61 1.00
CA PHE A 5 -61.01 -49.33 1.26
C PHE A 5 -60.81 -47.82 1.39
N LEU A 6 -60.44 -47.38 2.60
CA LEU A 6 -59.99 -45.96 2.85
C LEU A 6 -58.49 -45.87 2.55
N PHE A 7 -58.16 -45.19 1.47
CA PHE A 7 -56.80 -44.83 1.19
C PHE A 7 -56.41 -43.56 2.05
N SER A 8 -55.59 -43.79 3.06
CA SER A 8 -54.98 -42.69 3.85
C SER A 8 -53.81 -42.14 3.11
N VAL A 9 -53.97 -40.97 2.47
CA VAL A 9 -52.87 -40.21 1.87
C VAL A 9 -52.13 -39.50 3.00
N ARG A 10 -50.98 -40.02 3.39
CA ARG A 10 -50.04 -39.32 4.28
C ARG A 10 -49.32 -38.24 3.46
N LEU A 11 -49.69 -36.97 3.65
CA LEU A 11 -48.94 -35.84 3.17
C LEU A 11 -47.61 -35.77 3.94
N LEU A 12 -46.50 -36.07 3.24
CA LEU A 12 -45.17 -35.84 3.71
C LEU A 12 -44.88 -34.34 3.55
N PRO A 13 -44.52 -33.55 4.58
CA PRO A 13 -44.13 -32.17 4.40
C PRO A 13 -42.76 -32.16 3.71
N VAL A 14 -42.74 -31.72 2.45
CA VAL A 14 -41.50 -31.38 1.74
C VAL A 14 -40.98 -30.08 2.37
N VAL A 15 -40.03 -30.21 3.30
CA VAL A 15 -39.28 -29.09 3.81
C VAL A 15 -38.31 -28.66 2.69
N LEU A 16 -38.74 -27.65 1.94
CA LEU A 16 -37.91 -27.01 0.92
C LEU A 16 -36.82 -26.21 1.65
N PHE A 17 -35.63 -26.82 1.80
CA PHE A 17 -34.43 -26.16 2.31
C PHE A 17 -33.96 -25.19 1.25
N VAL A 18 -34.44 -23.96 1.28
CA VAL A 18 -33.89 -22.87 0.49
C VAL A 18 -32.51 -22.53 1.07
N LEU A 19 -31.49 -23.20 0.55
CA LEU A 19 -30.09 -22.78 0.72
C LEU A 19 -29.95 -21.45 0.01
N GLY A 20 -30.21 -20.38 0.72
CA GLY A 20 -29.85 -19.03 0.28
C GLY A 20 -28.33 -18.97 0.11
N SER A 21 -27.89 -19.05 -1.13
CA SER A 21 -26.49 -18.78 -1.50
C SER A 21 -26.19 -17.34 -1.10
N MET A 22 -25.65 -17.14 0.11
CA MET A 22 -25.06 -15.87 0.49
C MET A 22 -23.81 -15.69 -0.39
N SER A 23 -23.98 -15.03 -1.53
CA SER A 23 -22.87 -14.57 -2.32
C SER A 23 -22.11 -13.54 -1.49
N THR A 24 -21.07 -13.99 -0.80
CA THR A 24 -20.12 -13.10 -0.16
C THR A 24 -19.32 -12.39 -1.25
N PHE A 25 -19.78 -11.23 -1.67
CA PHE A 25 -18.97 -10.37 -2.53
C PHE A 25 -17.72 -9.97 -1.73
N ALA A 26 -16.56 -10.40 -2.20
CA ALA A 26 -15.30 -9.94 -1.68
C ALA A 26 -15.18 -8.45 -2.00
N GLN A 27 -15.54 -7.59 -1.07
CA GLN A 27 -15.46 -6.14 -1.25
C GLN A 27 -14.00 -5.71 -1.07
N ARG A 28 -13.38 -5.26 -2.16
CA ARG A 28 -12.10 -4.57 -2.11
C ARG A 28 -12.33 -3.19 -1.50
N GLN A 29 -11.53 -2.84 -0.52
CA GLN A 29 -11.42 -1.49 0.00
C GLN A 29 -10.12 -0.89 -0.51
N ASP A 30 -10.14 0.40 -0.84
CA ASP A 30 -8.97 1.16 -1.26
C ASP A 30 -8.92 2.41 -0.38
N ILE A 31 -7.85 2.56 0.40
CA ILE A 31 -7.68 3.61 1.38
C ILE A 31 -6.45 4.41 1.01
N LEU A 32 -6.64 5.68 0.71
CA LEU A 32 -5.54 6.59 0.40
C LEU A 32 -4.71 6.88 1.66
N LEU A 33 -3.39 6.73 1.54
CA LEU A 33 -2.43 6.94 2.64
C LEU A 33 -1.55 8.18 2.44
N ASN A 34 -2.02 9.21 1.78
CA ASN A 34 -1.20 10.35 1.37
C ASN A 34 -0.84 11.31 2.51
N ASP A 35 -1.66 11.39 3.54
CA ASP A 35 -1.52 12.43 4.57
C ASP A 35 -0.42 12.13 5.59
N ASN A 36 0.18 13.17 6.17
CA ASN A 36 0.90 13.12 7.43
C ASN A 36 2.12 12.18 7.44
N TRP A 37 2.88 12.14 6.39
CA TRP A 37 4.18 11.48 6.38
C TRP A 37 5.24 12.35 7.04
N LYS A 38 6.19 11.72 7.73
CA LYS A 38 7.42 12.36 8.17
C LYS A 38 8.49 12.09 7.13
N PHE A 39 9.15 13.14 6.70
CA PHE A 39 10.26 13.04 5.73
C PHE A 39 11.54 13.56 6.34
N ARG A 40 12.67 12.89 6.08
CA ARG A 40 14.03 13.35 6.35
C ARG A 40 15.03 12.72 5.40
N PHE A 41 16.11 13.40 5.13
CA PHE A 41 17.25 12.79 4.44
C PHE A 41 18.03 11.86 5.36
N SER A 42 18.59 10.76 4.81
CA SER A 42 19.36 9.78 5.60
C SER A 42 20.62 10.34 6.25
N HIS A 43 21.22 11.38 5.67
CA HIS A 43 22.39 12.07 6.26
C HIS A 43 22.02 13.02 7.39
N GLN A 44 20.76 13.35 7.58
CA GLN A 44 20.26 14.20 8.65
C GLN A 44 19.89 13.34 9.85
N VAL A 45 20.88 13.03 10.68
CA VAL A 45 20.69 12.13 11.84
C VAL A 45 20.18 12.87 13.08
N GLN A 46 20.25 14.21 13.08
CA GLN A 46 19.87 15.01 14.24
C GLN A 46 18.34 14.92 14.47
N LYS A 47 17.96 14.74 15.73
CA LYS A 47 16.55 14.74 16.16
C LYS A 47 15.91 16.10 15.83
N GLY A 48 14.73 16.08 15.22
CA GLY A 48 14.00 17.30 14.86
C GLY A 48 14.27 17.83 13.45
N THR A 49 14.99 17.07 12.61
CA THR A 49 15.16 17.39 11.19
C THR A 49 14.05 16.83 10.30
N GLU A 50 13.12 16.07 10.88
CA GLU A 50 11.96 15.56 10.16
C GLU A 50 10.98 16.69 9.86
N VAL A 51 10.52 16.74 8.63
CA VAL A 51 9.41 17.60 8.21
C VAL A 51 8.17 16.77 7.94
N ARG A 52 6.99 17.35 8.17
CA ARG A 52 5.73 16.73 7.76
C ARG A 52 5.47 17.06 6.30
N VAL A 53 5.08 16.04 5.55
CA VAL A 53 4.75 16.15 4.13
C VAL A 53 3.50 15.33 3.84
N ASP A 54 2.71 15.78 2.88
CA ASP A 54 1.68 15.00 2.25
C ASP A 54 2.19 14.50 0.90
N LEU A 55 1.70 13.35 0.47
CA LEU A 55 2.00 12.81 -0.85
C LEU A 55 0.98 13.33 -1.88
N PRO A 56 1.38 13.49 -3.11
CA PRO A 56 2.71 13.29 -3.72
C PRO A 56 3.77 14.27 -3.21
N HIS A 57 4.96 13.78 -2.92
CA HIS A 57 6.08 14.61 -2.46
C HIS A 57 7.36 14.29 -3.22
N THR A 58 8.06 15.36 -3.62
CA THR A 58 9.37 15.24 -4.24
C THR A 58 10.30 16.32 -3.67
N TRP A 59 11.47 15.90 -3.18
CA TRP A 59 12.41 16.81 -2.49
C TRP A 59 13.20 17.71 -3.41
N ASN A 60 13.14 17.50 -4.72
CA ASN A 60 13.86 18.27 -5.74
C ASN A 60 12.91 18.88 -6.79
N ALA A 61 11.65 19.12 -6.43
CA ALA A 61 10.66 19.72 -7.32
C ALA A 61 11.09 21.08 -7.87
N GLN A 62 11.82 21.87 -7.06
CA GLN A 62 12.22 23.22 -7.41
C GLN A 62 13.54 23.28 -8.19
N ASP A 63 14.30 22.20 -8.25
CA ASP A 63 15.63 22.20 -8.86
C ASP A 63 15.55 22.52 -10.37
N ALA A 64 14.58 21.95 -11.08
CA ALA A 64 14.33 22.26 -12.49
C ALA A 64 13.95 23.72 -12.74
N LEU A 65 13.22 24.34 -11.81
CA LEU A 65 12.75 25.72 -11.93
C LEU A 65 13.85 26.72 -11.59
N SER A 66 14.84 26.34 -10.81
CA SER A 66 15.95 27.19 -10.40
C SER A 66 17.06 27.27 -11.43
N GLY A 67 16.91 26.65 -12.60
CA GLY A 67 17.94 26.59 -13.64
C GLY A 67 19.16 25.73 -13.28
N LYS A 68 19.08 24.95 -12.21
CA LYS A 68 20.15 24.02 -11.85
C LYS A 68 20.10 22.80 -12.76
N ILE A 69 21.25 22.44 -13.27
CA ILE A 69 21.42 21.23 -14.10
C ILE A 69 21.49 19.99 -13.19
N ASP A 70 21.96 20.17 -11.95
CA ASP A 70 22.12 19.07 -10.99
C ASP A 70 20.92 18.98 -10.06
N TYR A 71 20.12 17.94 -10.25
CA TYR A 71 19.04 17.60 -9.33
C TYR A 71 19.59 17.03 -8.03
N LYS A 72 19.01 17.44 -6.90
CA LYS A 72 19.38 16.90 -5.59
C LYS A 72 19.13 15.39 -5.55
N ARG A 73 20.22 14.64 -5.48
CA ARG A 73 20.21 13.18 -5.34
C ARG A 73 20.50 12.80 -3.90
N GLY A 74 20.02 11.63 -3.49
CA GLY A 74 20.27 11.12 -2.15
C GLY A 74 19.24 10.08 -1.70
N ILE A 75 19.29 9.80 -0.40
CA ILE A 75 18.37 8.85 0.24
C ILE A 75 17.47 9.63 1.18
N GLY A 76 16.16 9.56 0.92
CA GLY A 76 15.10 10.11 1.76
C GLY A 76 14.33 9.00 2.48
N ASN A 77 14.00 9.24 3.74
CA ASN A 77 13.18 8.33 4.55
C ASN A 77 11.80 8.97 4.75
N TYR A 78 10.77 8.20 4.42
CA TYR A 78 9.37 8.54 4.65
C TYR A 78 8.83 7.61 5.73
N GLU A 79 8.30 8.17 6.81
CA GLU A 79 7.73 7.40 7.91
C GLU A 79 6.26 7.77 8.11
N LYS A 80 5.40 6.77 8.27
CA LYS A 80 3.98 6.94 8.56
C LYS A 80 3.54 5.96 9.64
N LYS A 81 2.65 6.43 10.50
CA LYS A 81 1.90 5.58 11.43
C LYS A 81 0.59 5.17 10.80
N LEU A 82 0.32 3.87 10.80
CA LEU A 82 -0.90 3.27 10.26
C LEU A 82 -1.61 2.48 11.34
N PHE A 83 -2.81 2.92 11.74
CA PHE A 83 -3.66 2.11 12.60
C PHE A 83 -4.36 1.02 11.76
N VAL A 84 -4.03 -0.24 12.02
CA VAL A 84 -4.64 -1.40 11.35
C VAL A 84 -5.81 -1.89 12.19
N ARG A 85 -7.03 -1.79 11.66
CA ARG A 85 -8.26 -2.13 12.38
C ARG A 85 -8.32 -3.62 12.71
N SER A 86 -8.87 -3.96 13.88
CA SER A 86 -9.05 -5.36 14.33
C SER A 86 -9.96 -6.16 13.38
N GLU A 87 -10.98 -5.50 12.80
CA GLU A 87 -11.95 -6.08 11.87
C GLU A 87 -11.36 -6.48 10.51
N TRP A 88 -10.14 -6.06 10.22
CA TRP A 88 -9.41 -6.49 9.02
C TRP A 88 -8.67 -7.82 9.21
N ARG A 89 -8.73 -8.39 10.42
CA ARG A 89 -8.18 -9.72 10.67
C ARG A 89 -8.83 -10.75 9.76
N GLY A 90 -8.02 -11.55 9.09
CA GLY A 90 -8.50 -12.50 8.07
C GLY A 90 -8.65 -11.94 6.65
N LYS A 91 -8.49 -10.62 6.48
CA LYS A 91 -8.39 -10.00 5.14
C LYS A 91 -6.94 -9.95 4.68
N ARG A 92 -6.74 -9.92 3.37
CA ARG A 92 -5.43 -9.67 2.78
C ARG A 92 -5.21 -8.16 2.70
N LEU A 93 -4.08 -7.68 3.21
CA LEU A 93 -3.69 -6.29 3.21
C LEU A 93 -2.50 -6.08 2.28
N PHE A 94 -2.62 -5.08 1.44
CA PHE A 94 -1.57 -4.71 0.49
C PHE A 94 -1.27 -3.22 0.61
N ILE A 95 0.00 -2.86 0.55
CA ILE A 95 0.40 -1.48 0.33
C ILE A 95 0.82 -1.31 -1.13
N ARG A 96 0.23 -0.34 -1.82
CA ARG A 96 0.47 -0.05 -3.23
C ARG A 96 1.02 1.35 -3.37
N PHE A 97 2.09 1.47 -4.12
CA PHE A 97 2.72 2.73 -4.50
C PHE A 97 2.52 2.95 -5.99
N GLU A 98 1.98 4.09 -6.38
CA GLU A 98 1.76 4.43 -7.79
C GLU A 98 3.03 4.90 -8.49
N GLY A 99 4.00 5.40 -7.74
CA GLY A 99 5.32 5.79 -8.27
C GLY A 99 6.24 6.30 -7.20
N VAL A 100 7.43 5.71 -7.14
CA VAL A 100 8.55 6.11 -6.27
C VAL A 100 9.82 6.10 -7.09
N ASN A 101 10.65 7.13 -7.00
CA ASN A 101 11.83 7.22 -7.84
C ASN A 101 13.12 7.31 -7.01
N ASN A 102 14.12 6.44 -7.25
CA ASN A 102 14.27 5.34 -8.25
C ASN A 102 14.16 3.97 -7.61
N VAL A 103 14.66 3.83 -6.39
CA VAL A 103 14.67 2.61 -5.58
C VAL A 103 13.89 2.84 -4.31
N ALA A 104 13.01 1.94 -3.96
CA ALA A 104 12.21 2.00 -2.74
C ALA A 104 12.37 0.72 -1.92
N ASP A 105 12.96 0.84 -0.73
CA ASP A 105 12.93 -0.20 0.30
C ASP A 105 11.76 0.06 1.24
N VAL A 106 10.87 -0.90 1.40
CA VAL A 106 9.69 -0.79 2.25
C VAL A 106 9.82 -1.66 3.50
N PHE A 107 9.52 -1.06 4.66
CA PHE A 107 9.57 -1.73 5.96
C PHE A 107 8.23 -1.55 6.69
N ILE A 108 7.75 -2.60 7.34
CA ILE A 108 6.62 -2.56 8.27
C ILE A 108 7.10 -3.05 9.64
N ASN A 109 6.88 -2.24 10.68
CA ASN A 109 7.33 -2.55 12.03
C ASN A 109 8.82 -2.97 12.08
N HIS A 110 9.67 -2.20 11.40
CA HIS A 110 11.11 -2.42 11.24
C HIS A 110 11.51 -3.71 10.50
N ARG A 111 10.55 -4.46 9.93
CA ARG A 111 10.84 -5.64 9.09
C ARG A 111 10.84 -5.23 7.63
N HIS A 112 11.90 -5.56 6.91
CA HIS A 112 11.98 -5.35 5.47
C HIS A 112 10.93 -6.22 4.77
N ILE A 113 10.13 -5.59 3.90
CA ILE A 113 9.06 -6.24 3.16
C ILE A 113 9.49 -6.55 1.74
N GLY A 114 10.20 -5.62 1.12
CA GLY A 114 10.72 -5.77 -0.23
C GLY A 114 11.34 -4.48 -0.75
N GLU A 115 12.04 -4.62 -1.86
CA GLU A 115 12.62 -3.54 -2.65
C GLU A 115 11.91 -3.46 -4.00
N HIS A 116 11.66 -2.25 -4.47
CA HIS A 116 11.27 -1.97 -5.85
C HIS A 116 12.34 -1.13 -6.52
N ARG A 117 12.71 -1.51 -7.74
CA ARG A 117 13.71 -0.83 -8.58
C ARG A 117 13.06 -0.35 -9.86
N GLY A 118 13.17 0.93 -10.14
CA GLY A 118 12.54 1.60 -11.27
C GLY A 118 11.63 2.74 -10.83
N GLY A 119 11.69 3.87 -11.51
CA GLY A 119 11.06 5.10 -11.05
C GLY A 119 9.60 5.28 -11.47
N TYR A 120 9.09 4.53 -12.46
CA TYR A 120 7.86 4.90 -13.18
C TYR A 120 6.72 3.90 -13.04
N GLY A 121 7.01 2.67 -12.65
CA GLY A 121 6.01 1.62 -12.47
C GLY A 121 5.36 1.67 -11.10
N ALA A 122 4.06 1.36 -11.04
CA ALA A 122 3.40 1.06 -9.78
C ALA A 122 3.86 -0.31 -9.26
N PHE A 123 3.93 -0.45 -7.93
CA PHE A 123 4.27 -1.71 -7.29
C PHE A 123 3.45 -1.94 -6.02
N ILE A 124 3.39 -3.20 -5.61
CA ILE A 124 2.54 -3.66 -4.52
C ILE A 124 3.29 -4.65 -3.63
N PHE A 125 3.13 -4.52 -2.33
CA PHE A 125 3.60 -5.50 -1.35
C PHE A 125 2.45 -5.99 -0.47
N GLU A 126 2.38 -7.31 -0.25
CA GLU A 126 1.45 -7.86 0.74
C GLU A 126 2.03 -7.70 2.15
N ILE A 127 1.24 -7.10 3.04
CA ILE A 127 1.63 -6.82 4.41
C ILE A 127 0.79 -7.59 5.45
N THR A 128 -0.08 -8.49 5.03
CA THR A 128 -1.04 -9.23 5.87
C THR A 128 -0.41 -9.84 7.12
N GLY A 129 0.66 -10.60 6.96
CA GLY A 129 1.37 -11.26 8.08
C GLY A 129 2.45 -10.40 8.75
N LYS A 130 2.54 -9.11 8.43
CA LYS A 130 3.58 -8.20 8.90
C LYS A 130 3.05 -7.10 9.82
N VAL A 131 1.72 -6.97 9.89
CA VAL A 131 1.02 -5.95 10.69
C VAL A 131 0.46 -6.53 11.98
N GLU A 132 0.29 -5.66 12.99
CA GLU A 132 -0.42 -5.93 14.22
C GLU A 132 -1.82 -5.32 14.15
N TYR A 133 -2.86 -6.17 14.26
CA TYR A 133 -4.24 -5.76 14.18
C TYR A 133 -4.72 -5.13 15.50
N GLY A 134 -5.52 -4.05 15.40
CA GLY A 134 -6.00 -3.27 16.54
C GLY A 134 -4.95 -2.34 17.11
N LYS A 135 -3.85 -2.13 16.41
CA LYS A 135 -2.71 -1.32 16.86
C LYS A 135 -2.19 -0.40 15.77
N GLU A 136 -1.37 0.54 16.19
CA GLU A 136 -0.57 1.38 15.31
C GLU A 136 0.66 0.61 14.85
N ASN A 137 0.87 0.62 13.54
CA ASN A 137 2.01 0.02 12.86
C ASN A 137 2.86 1.13 12.24
N SER A 138 4.17 0.92 12.17
CA SER A 138 5.06 1.84 11.48
C SER A 138 5.30 1.38 10.04
N ILE A 139 5.16 2.31 9.10
CA ILE A 139 5.59 2.18 7.72
C ILE A 139 6.84 3.05 7.57
N LEU A 140 7.93 2.47 7.05
CA LEU A 140 9.11 3.21 6.63
C LEU A 140 9.37 2.89 5.15
N VAL A 141 9.52 3.93 4.35
CA VAL A 141 9.93 3.82 2.95
C VAL A 141 11.23 4.58 2.78
N ARG A 142 12.30 3.87 2.47
CA ARG A 142 13.59 4.45 2.16
C ARG A 142 13.71 4.59 0.65
N VAL A 143 13.75 5.82 0.17
CA VAL A 143 13.78 6.14 -1.25
C VAL A 143 15.15 6.65 -1.65
N ASN A 144 15.72 6.10 -2.69
CA ASN A 144 17.00 6.51 -3.26
C ASN A 144 16.82 6.94 -4.72
N ASN A 145 17.10 8.21 -5.04
CA ASN A 145 17.14 8.70 -6.43
C ASN A 145 18.58 8.91 -6.94
N GLY A 146 19.56 8.33 -6.25
CA GLY A 146 20.93 8.28 -6.73
C GLY A 146 21.04 7.50 -8.04
N GLU A 147 22.13 7.70 -8.74
CA GLU A 147 22.41 7.00 -9.99
C GLU A 147 22.50 5.50 -9.75
N GLN A 148 21.81 4.74 -10.60
CA GLN A 148 21.76 3.28 -10.57
C GLN A 148 21.98 2.80 -12.00
N LEU A 149 23.06 2.05 -12.25
CA LEU A 149 23.43 1.63 -13.60
C LEU A 149 22.42 0.68 -14.27
N ASP A 150 21.57 0.07 -13.48
CA ASP A 150 20.50 -0.87 -13.90
C ASP A 150 19.13 -0.23 -14.00
N ILE A 151 19.00 1.09 -13.75
CA ILE A 151 17.74 1.82 -13.83
C ILE A 151 17.82 2.96 -14.84
N MET A 152 16.96 2.91 -15.82
CA MET A 152 16.86 3.95 -16.85
C MET A 152 15.97 5.13 -16.36
N PRO A 153 16.22 6.36 -16.85
CA PRO A 153 17.31 6.78 -17.73
C PRO A 153 18.60 7.02 -16.97
N LEU A 154 19.74 6.70 -17.56
CA LEU A 154 21.06 6.97 -16.98
C LEU A 154 21.52 8.38 -17.26
N VAL A 155 21.24 8.89 -18.46
CA VAL A 155 21.62 10.23 -18.94
C VAL A 155 20.50 10.83 -19.79
N GLY A 156 20.46 12.15 -19.91
CA GLY A 156 19.50 12.90 -20.72
C GLY A 156 18.84 14.03 -19.94
N ASP A 157 18.02 14.82 -20.62
CA ASP A 157 17.29 15.98 -20.05
C ASP A 157 16.04 15.55 -19.25
N PHE A 158 16.14 14.44 -18.53
CA PHE A 158 15.02 13.93 -17.73
C PHE A 158 15.11 14.43 -16.29
N ASN A 159 13.99 14.92 -15.78
CA ASN A 159 13.86 15.22 -14.35
C ASN A 159 13.91 13.92 -13.54
N ILE A 160 14.93 13.77 -12.71
CA ILE A 160 15.05 12.64 -11.79
C ILE A 160 14.47 13.07 -10.45
N TYR A 161 13.14 13.04 -10.38
CA TYR A 161 12.43 13.35 -9.15
C TYR A 161 12.81 12.36 -8.07
N GLY A 162 13.14 12.86 -6.88
CA GLY A 162 13.40 12.00 -5.73
C GLY A 162 12.21 12.02 -4.78
N GLY A 163 11.66 10.85 -4.47
CA GLY A 163 10.58 10.75 -3.50
C GLY A 163 9.43 9.84 -3.92
N ILE A 164 8.40 9.87 -3.10
CA ILE A 164 7.10 9.24 -3.38
C ILE A 164 6.26 10.28 -4.11
N TYR A 165 6.36 10.29 -5.44
CA TYR A 165 5.81 11.37 -6.27
C TYR A 165 4.41 11.07 -6.83
N ARG A 166 3.80 9.96 -6.40
CA ARG A 166 2.41 9.57 -6.66
C ARG A 166 1.77 9.00 -5.40
N ASP A 167 0.51 8.65 -5.52
CA ASP A 167 -0.32 8.18 -4.42
C ASP A 167 0.16 6.85 -3.81
N VAL A 168 -0.17 6.68 -2.53
CA VAL A 168 0.02 5.42 -1.79
C VAL A 168 -1.33 4.96 -1.26
N HIS A 169 -1.62 3.67 -1.42
CA HIS A 169 -2.88 3.07 -1.05
C HIS A 169 -2.69 1.84 -0.15
N LEU A 170 -3.68 1.59 0.68
CA LEU A 170 -3.87 0.36 1.45
C LEU A 170 -5.11 -0.37 0.93
#